data_fdbc85d9b6b4cf23098866b8b1551d72
#
_entry.id   fdbc85d9b6b4cf23098866b8b1551d72
#
_cell.length_a   1.000
_cell.length_b   1.000
_cell.length_c   1.000
_cell.angle_alpha   90.00
_cell.angle_beta   90.00
_cell.angle_gamma   90.00
#
_symmetry.space_group_name_H-M   'P 1'
#
loop_
_entity.id
_entity.type
_entity.pdbx_description
1 polymer ?
#
loop_
_entity_poly.entity_id
_entity_poly.type
_entity_poly.pdbx_seq_one_letter_code
_entity_poly.pdbx_strand_id
1 'polypeptide(L)'
;MKKKAEPHTVLLVEDTEDNRFMMRRLLEMSGYQVVEAMNGEEAVKLARAESPELILMDLSLPVIDGLAATRLIRKLPELESIPIIAVSAHDTSDFQSEAIEAGCNSYVTKPIDFNELEELIAQLLQNRAQ
;
A
#
# COMPACT_ATOMS: atom_id res chain seq x y z
N MET A 1 23.60 -19.25 -15.11
CA MET A 1 22.95 -17.98 -15.45
C MET A 1 22.00 -17.53 -14.35
N LYS A 2 22.08 -16.30 -14.01
CA LYS A 2 21.21 -15.76 -12.97
C LYS A 2 19.78 -15.59 -13.48
N LYS A 3 18.82 -16.17 -12.78
CA LYS A 3 17.42 -16.03 -13.14
C LYS A 3 16.96 -14.60 -12.85
N LYS A 4 16.25 -14.03 -13.80
CA LYS A 4 15.68 -12.69 -13.62
C LYS A 4 14.62 -12.74 -12.53
N ALA A 5 14.71 -11.84 -11.55
CA ALA A 5 13.73 -11.75 -10.49
C ALA A 5 12.38 -11.33 -11.06
N GLU A 6 11.31 -11.94 -10.58
CA GLU A 6 9.98 -11.54 -10.96
C GLU A 6 9.65 -10.21 -10.31
N PRO A 7 8.88 -9.35 -10.97
CA PRO A 7 8.49 -8.08 -10.37
C PRO A 7 7.58 -8.30 -9.18
N HIS A 8 7.74 -7.44 -8.17
CA HIS A 8 6.87 -7.45 -7.01
C HIS A 8 5.52 -6.84 -7.37
N THR A 9 4.47 -7.35 -6.78
CA THR A 9 3.12 -6.85 -6.99
C THR A 9 2.72 -5.93 -5.85
N VAL A 10 2.29 -4.73 -6.20
CA VAL A 10 1.83 -3.72 -5.25
C VAL A 10 0.34 -3.53 -5.43
N LEU A 11 -0.41 -3.59 -4.33
CA LEU A 11 -1.83 -3.25 -4.35
C LEU A 11 -1.93 -1.75 -4.06
N LEU A 12 -2.44 -1.00 -5.01
CA LEU A 12 -2.60 0.45 -4.91
C LEU A 12 -4.05 0.76 -4.61
N VAL A 13 -4.32 1.32 -3.44
CA VAL A 13 -5.67 1.67 -3.02
C VAL A 13 -5.81 3.19 -3.03
N GLU A 14 -6.57 3.70 -3.98
CA GLU A 14 -6.73 5.13 -4.21
C GLU A 14 -8.07 5.36 -4.91
N ASP A 15 -8.94 6.20 -4.35
CA ASP A 15 -10.27 6.40 -4.91
C ASP A 15 -10.32 7.39 -6.08
N THR A 16 -9.35 8.31 -6.17
CA THR A 16 -9.31 9.30 -7.23
C THR A 16 -8.66 8.71 -8.48
N GLU A 17 -9.40 8.68 -9.58
CA GLU A 17 -8.94 8.05 -10.81
C GLU A 17 -7.63 8.64 -11.32
N ASP A 18 -7.52 9.97 -11.36
CA ASP A 18 -6.31 10.61 -11.86
C ASP A 18 -5.09 10.29 -11.00
N ASN A 19 -5.25 10.33 -9.68
CA ASN A 19 -4.16 10.00 -8.77
C ASN A 19 -3.77 8.54 -8.89
N ARG A 20 -4.76 7.66 -9.00
CA ARG A 20 -4.51 6.23 -9.14
C ARG A 20 -3.75 5.93 -10.44
N PHE A 21 -4.17 6.56 -11.53
CA PHE A 21 -3.52 6.40 -12.82
C PHE A 21 -2.05 6.85 -12.76
N MET A 22 -1.82 8.03 -12.22
CA MET A 22 -0.47 8.58 -12.14
C MET A 22 0.42 7.71 -11.27
N MET A 23 -0.05 7.32 -10.10
CA MET A 23 0.73 6.50 -9.19
C MET A 23 1.03 5.13 -9.79
N ARG A 24 0.04 4.53 -10.46
CA ARG A 24 0.25 3.26 -11.13
C ARG A 24 1.36 3.35 -12.17
N ARG A 25 1.34 4.41 -12.98
CA ARG A 25 2.37 4.60 -14.01
C ARG A 25 3.75 4.71 -13.39
N LEU A 26 3.86 5.48 -12.32
CA LEU A 26 5.15 5.65 -11.65
C LEU A 26 5.66 4.33 -11.08
N LEU A 27 4.78 3.55 -10.48
CA LEU A 27 5.15 2.26 -9.91
C LEU A 27 5.55 1.28 -11.02
N GLU A 28 4.82 1.26 -12.11
CA GLU A 28 5.15 0.38 -13.24
C GLU A 28 6.49 0.75 -13.86
N MET A 29 6.78 2.05 -13.95
CA MET A 29 8.07 2.51 -14.47
C MET A 29 9.23 2.09 -13.57
N SER A 30 8.96 1.87 -12.30
CA SER A 30 9.96 1.38 -11.34
C SER A 30 10.06 -0.14 -11.32
N GLY A 31 9.28 -0.82 -12.15
CA GLY A 31 9.38 -2.26 -12.30
C GLY A 31 8.36 -3.08 -11.50
N TYR A 32 7.40 -2.43 -10.86
CA TYR A 32 6.38 -3.15 -10.08
C TYR A 32 5.18 -3.49 -10.94
N GLN A 33 4.53 -4.60 -10.61
CA GLN A 33 3.20 -4.88 -11.12
C GLN A 33 2.20 -4.24 -10.16
N VAL A 34 1.12 -3.71 -10.70
CA VAL A 34 0.16 -2.96 -9.88
C VAL A 34 -1.24 -3.55 -10.03
N VAL A 35 -1.87 -3.81 -8.89
CA VAL A 35 -3.27 -4.16 -8.80
C VAL A 35 -3.96 -2.95 -8.17
N GLU A 36 -5.09 -2.54 -8.71
CA GLU A 36 -5.76 -1.31 -8.27
C GLU A 36 -7.05 -1.61 -7.51
N ALA A 37 -7.26 -0.86 -6.43
CA ALA A 37 -8.52 -0.87 -5.69
C ALA A 37 -8.99 0.56 -5.52
N MET A 38 -10.30 0.79 -5.62
CA MET A 38 -10.89 2.12 -5.56
C MET A 38 -11.48 2.46 -4.18
N ASN A 39 -11.59 1.48 -3.31
CA ASN A 39 -12.15 1.70 -1.97
C ASN A 39 -11.64 0.62 -1.03
N GLY A 40 -11.99 0.76 0.25
CA GLY A 40 -11.50 -0.16 1.27
C GLY A 40 -12.04 -1.58 1.14
N GLU A 41 -13.28 -1.74 0.69
CA GLU A 41 -13.85 -3.06 0.49
C GLU A 41 -13.13 -3.82 -0.62
N GLU A 42 -12.88 -3.14 -1.74
CA GLU A 42 -12.10 -3.70 -2.83
C GLU A 42 -10.68 -4.05 -2.40
N ALA A 43 -10.09 -3.19 -1.55
CA ALA A 43 -8.75 -3.42 -1.04
C ALA A 43 -8.64 -4.73 -0.29
N VAL A 44 -9.60 -4.99 0.61
CA VAL A 44 -9.61 -6.23 1.38
C VAL A 44 -9.77 -7.43 0.46
N LYS A 45 -10.72 -7.32 -0.48
CA LYS A 45 -11.01 -8.39 -1.42
C LYS A 45 -9.80 -8.73 -2.29
N LEU A 46 -9.15 -7.71 -2.85
CA LEU A 46 -8.01 -7.92 -3.73
C LEU A 46 -6.75 -8.34 -2.98
N ALA A 47 -6.60 -7.87 -1.74
CA ALA A 47 -5.47 -8.33 -0.92
C ALA A 47 -5.53 -9.85 -0.72
N ARG A 48 -6.73 -10.39 -0.52
CA ARG A 48 -6.90 -11.84 -0.38
C ARG A 48 -6.70 -12.56 -1.70
N ALA A 49 -7.30 -12.03 -2.77
CA ALA A 49 -7.31 -12.70 -4.07
C ALA A 49 -5.96 -12.68 -4.77
N GLU A 50 -5.25 -11.56 -4.67
CA GLU A 50 -4.03 -11.34 -5.45
C GLU A 50 -2.74 -11.56 -4.66
N SER A 51 -2.84 -11.65 -3.35
CA SER A 51 -1.67 -11.82 -2.47
C SER A 51 -0.53 -10.88 -2.84
N PRO A 52 -0.77 -9.57 -2.84
CA PRO A 52 0.29 -8.62 -3.18
C PRO A 52 1.39 -8.66 -2.15
N GLU A 53 2.55 -8.15 -2.53
CA GLU A 53 3.70 -8.13 -1.63
C GLU A 53 3.80 -6.86 -0.81
N LEU A 54 3.02 -5.85 -1.17
CA LEU A 54 2.97 -4.58 -0.45
C LEU A 54 1.67 -3.88 -0.81
N ILE A 55 1.13 -3.11 0.14
CA ILE A 55 -0.09 -2.34 -0.07
C ILE A 55 0.19 -0.87 0.17
N LEU A 56 -0.18 -0.02 -0.80
CA LEU A 56 -0.23 1.41 -0.62
C LEU A 56 -1.68 1.77 -0.31
N MET A 57 -1.95 2.19 0.91
CA MET A 57 -3.31 2.39 1.39
C MET A 57 -3.61 3.86 1.63
N ASP A 58 -4.46 4.45 0.80
CA ASP A 58 -4.99 5.78 1.06
C ASP A 58 -5.94 5.67 2.27
N LEU A 59 -5.79 6.56 3.23
CA LEU A 59 -6.61 6.52 4.43
C LEU A 59 -7.97 7.17 4.24
N SER A 60 -8.11 8.05 3.24
CA SER A 60 -9.37 8.76 2.95
C SER A 60 -10.12 8.07 1.83
N LEU A 61 -10.77 6.95 2.13
CA LEU A 61 -11.47 6.14 1.13
C LEU A 61 -12.97 6.13 1.39
N PRO A 62 -13.77 5.96 0.32
CA PRO A 62 -15.21 5.77 0.49
C PRO A 62 -15.52 4.33 0.92
N VAL A 63 -16.74 4.09 1.34
CA VAL A 63 -17.30 2.81 1.79
C VAL A 63 -16.66 2.35 3.09
N ILE A 64 -15.46 1.84 3.03
CA ILE A 64 -14.67 1.50 4.22
C ILE A 64 -13.36 2.27 4.11
N ASP A 65 -13.05 3.10 5.12
CA ASP A 65 -11.83 3.91 5.06
C ASP A 65 -10.58 3.05 5.18
N GLY A 66 -9.42 3.67 4.93
CA GLY A 66 -8.15 2.95 4.90
C GLY A 66 -7.75 2.32 6.22
N LEU A 67 -8.10 2.94 7.34
CA LEU A 67 -7.78 2.37 8.66
C LEU A 67 -8.61 1.12 8.91
N ALA A 68 -9.91 1.18 8.61
CA ALA A 68 -10.79 0.03 8.78
C ALA A 68 -10.36 -1.12 7.85
N ALA A 69 -9.99 -0.79 6.60
CA ALA A 69 -9.52 -1.80 5.66
C ALA A 69 -8.23 -2.44 6.16
N THR A 70 -7.32 -1.64 6.70
CA THR A 70 -6.06 -2.15 7.25
C THR A 70 -6.33 -3.13 8.39
N ARG A 71 -7.25 -2.79 9.30
CA ARG A 71 -7.58 -3.67 10.41
C ARG A 71 -8.15 -5.00 9.93
N LEU A 72 -9.01 -4.94 8.91
CA LEU A 72 -9.58 -6.16 8.32
C LEU A 72 -8.51 -7.03 7.67
N ILE A 73 -7.60 -6.41 6.94
CA ILE A 73 -6.51 -7.14 6.30
C ILE A 73 -5.63 -7.82 7.34
N ARG A 74 -5.34 -7.12 8.44
CA ARG A 74 -4.48 -7.69 9.49
C ARG A 74 -5.12 -8.87 10.22
N LYS A 75 -6.43 -9.02 10.15
CA LYS A 75 -7.11 -10.17 10.75
C LYS A 75 -6.99 -11.43 9.89
N LEU A 76 -6.56 -11.29 8.64
CA LEU A 76 -6.38 -12.43 7.76
C LEU A 76 -4.99 -13.01 7.99
N PRO A 77 -4.89 -14.27 8.45
CA PRO A 77 -3.58 -14.83 8.83
C PRO A 77 -2.54 -14.78 7.72
N GLU A 78 -2.96 -14.99 6.48
CA GLU A 78 -2.05 -14.97 5.34
C GLU A 78 -1.54 -13.57 4.99
N LEU A 79 -2.14 -12.53 5.59
CA LEU A 79 -1.78 -11.14 5.29
C LEU A 79 -1.27 -10.37 6.51
N GLU A 80 -1.07 -11.07 7.63
CA GLU A 80 -0.70 -10.37 8.86
C GLU A 80 0.67 -9.71 8.81
N SER A 81 1.55 -10.16 7.93
CA SER A 81 2.90 -9.60 7.82
C SER A 81 3.14 -8.80 6.54
N ILE A 82 2.13 -8.62 5.70
CA ILE A 82 2.32 -7.87 4.46
C ILE A 82 2.60 -6.39 4.78
N PRO A 83 3.61 -5.77 4.16
CA PRO A 83 3.87 -4.35 4.40
C PRO A 83 2.71 -3.48 3.91
N ILE A 84 2.26 -2.57 4.74
CA ILE A 84 1.23 -1.60 4.39
C ILE A 84 1.77 -0.20 4.64
N ILE A 85 1.79 0.63 3.60
CA ILE A 85 2.17 2.03 3.72
C ILE A 85 0.90 2.87 3.67
N ALA A 86 0.64 3.60 4.74
CA ALA A 86 -0.50 4.51 4.79
C ALA A 86 -0.16 5.80 4.05
N VAL A 87 -1.09 6.30 3.26
CA VAL A 87 -0.94 7.57 2.54
C VAL A 87 -2.07 8.49 2.97
N SER A 88 -1.75 9.72 3.39
CA SER A 88 -2.75 10.62 3.91
C SER A 88 -2.36 12.08 3.67
N ALA A 89 -3.38 12.96 3.59
CA ALA A 89 -3.15 14.39 3.53
C ALA A 89 -2.85 14.98 4.91
N HIS A 90 -3.03 14.19 5.97
CA HIS A 90 -2.80 14.64 7.33
C HIS A 90 -1.45 14.18 7.84
N ASP A 91 -0.70 15.07 8.49
CA ASP A 91 0.61 14.71 9.01
C ASP A 91 0.75 14.92 10.51
N THR A 92 -0.36 14.93 11.23
CA THR A 92 -0.31 15.03 12.68
C THR A 92 0.13 13.71 13.30
N SER A 93 0.71 13.81 14.48
CA SER A 93 1.15 12.59 15.19
C SER A 93 -0.03 11.69 15.53
N ASP A 94 -1.23 12.26 15.74
CA ASP A 94 -2.40 11.47 16.05
C ASP A 94 -2.80 10.57 14.89
N PHE A 95 -2.80 11.11 13.67
CA PHE A 95 -3.12 10.32 12.48
C PHE A 95 -2.07 9.25 12.23
N GLN A 96 -0.81 9.60 12.44
CA GLN A 96 0.27 8.63 12.27
C GLN A 96 0.16 7.49 13.28
N SER A 97 -0.14 7.84 14.53
CA SER A 97 -0.32 6.84 15.58
C SER A 97 -1.48 5.90 15.28
N GLU A 98 -2.59 6.45 14.80
CA GLU A 98 -3.75 5.63 14.43
C GLU A 98 -3.42 4.66 13.31
N ALA A 99 -2.66 5.11 12.31
CA ALA A 99 -2.28 4.26 11.20
C ALA A 99 -1.40 3.09 11.66
N ILE A 100 -0.41 3.39 12.48
CA ILE A 100 0.48 2.36 13.01
C ILE A 100 -0.29 1.39 13.89
N GLU A 101 -1.16 1.91 14.74
CA GLU A 101 -1.98 1.07 15.63
C GLU A 101 -2.92 0.17 14.83
N ALA A 102 -3.44 0.65 13.70
CA ALA A 102 -4.30 -0.16 12.84
C ALA A 102 -3.52 -1.27 12.14
N GLY A 103 -2.20 -1.17 12.05
CA GLY A 103 -1.38 -2.19 11.46
C GLY A 103 -0.52 -1.75 10.28
N CYS A 104 -0.45 -0.43 9.99
CA CYS A 104 0.41 0.07 8.93
C CYS A 104 1.87 0.05 9.37
N ASN A 105 2.75 -0.24 8.42
CA ASN A 105 4.19 -0.28 8.70
C ASN A 105 4.85 1.07 8.56
N SER A 106 4.29 1.93 7.72
CA SER A 106 4.84 3.25 7.47
C SER A 106 3.73 4.22 7.09
N TYR A 107 4.06 5.49 7.12
CA TYR A 107 3.11 6.56 6.89
C TYR A 107 3.75 7.60 5.96
N VAL A 108 3.06 7.96 4.89
CA VAL A 108 3.53 8.95 3.92
C VAL A 108 2.48 10.04 3.80
N THR A 109 2.92 11.29 3.83
CA THR A 109 2.04 12.45 3.74
C THR A 109 1.97 12.98 2.32
N LYS A 110 0.78 13.35 1.88
CA LYS A 110 0.58 14.01 0.58
C LYS A 110 1.01 15.47 0.65
N PRO A 111 1.58 16.06 -0.40
CA PRO A 111 1.87 15.42 -1.69
C PRO A 111 3.04 14.46 -1.58
N ILE A 112 2.93 13.36 -2.31
CA ILE A 112 3.92 12.29 -2.23
C ILE A 112 5.18 12.65 -3.00
N ASP A 113 6.35 12.50 -2.34
CA ASP A 113 7.62 12.52 -3.04
C ASP A 113 7.86 11.09 -3.50
N PHE A 114 7.77 10.87 -4.81
CA PHE A 114 7.82 9.52 -5.33
C PHE A 114 9.18 8.85 -5.08
N ASN A 115 10.26 9.62 -5.12
CA ASN A 115 11.57 9.03 -4.86
C ASN A 115 11.67 8.49 -3.44
N GLU A 116 11.16 9.23 -2.48
CA GLU A 116 11.12 8.76 -1.10
C GLU A 116 10.22 7.55 -0.94
N LEU A 117 9.07 7.56 -1.60
CA LEU A 117 8.14 6.44 -1.56
C LEU A 117 8.78 5.19 -2.16
N GLU A 118 9.46 5.34 -3.28
CA GLU A 118 10.11 4.20 -3.93
C GLU A 118 11.18 3.59 -3.04
N GLU A 119 11.97 4.43 -2.37
CA GLU A 119 12.98 3.94 -1.44
C GLU A 119 12.34 3.17 -0.28
N LEU A 120 11.24 3.69 0.22
CA LEU A 120 10.52 3.05 1.32
C LEU A 120 9.95 1.70 0.90
N ILE A 121 9.36 1.65 -0.29
CA ILE A 121 8.83 0.39 -0.84
C ILE A 121 9.95 -0.63 -0.96
N ALA A 122 11.06 -0.24 -1.56
CA ALA A 122 12.19 -1.15 -1.75
C ALA A 122 12.71 -1.66 -0.41
N GLN A 123 12.80 -0.78 0.57
CA GLN A 123 13.27 -1.16 1.90
C GLN A 123 12.34 -2.16 2.58
N LEU A 124 11.04 -1.92 2.51
CA LEU A 124 10.06 -2.81 3.14
C LEU A 124 10.01 -4.17 2.46
N LEU A 125 10.13 -4.19 1.14
CA LEU A 125 10.15 -5.45 0.40
C LEU A 125 11.43 -6.24 0.70
N GLN A 126 12.56 -5.56 0.81
CA GLN A 126 13.82 -6.19 1.15
C GLN A 126 13.78 -6.79 2.55
N ASN A 127 13.25 -6.07 3.51
CA ASN A 127 13.15 -6.54 4.88
C ASN A 127 12.23 -7.77 4.97
N ARG A 128 11.15 -7.77 4.21
CA ARG A 128 10.22 -8.89 4.19
C ARG A 128 10.86 -10.16 3.60
N ALA A 129 11.75 -9.99 2.63
CA ALA A 129 12.39 -11.12 1.95
C ALA A 129 13.36 -11.86 2.86
N GLN A 130 13.75 -11.27 3.97
CA GLN A 130 14.62 -11.90 4.95
C GLN A 130 13.81 -12.64 6.03
#